data_8bd554982acc315a851d5d4fbffac04f
#
_entry.id   8bd554982acc315a851d5d4fbffac04f
#
_cell.length_a   1.000
_cell.length_b   1.000
_cell.length_c   1.000
_cell.angle_alpha   90.00
_cell.angle_beta   90.00
_cell.angle_gamma   90.00
#
_symmetry.space_group_name_H-M   'P 1'
#
loop_
_entity.id
_entity.type
_entity.pdbx_description
1 polymer ?
#
loop_
_entity_poly.entity_id
_entity_poly.type
_entity_poly.pdbx_seq_one_letter_code
_entity_poly.pdbx_strand_id
1 'polypeptide(L)'
;MADFQKILIANRGEIAIRVMRAANELGKRTVAVYAEEDKLGLHRFKADEAYKIGEGLGPVAAYLSIIEILRVAKACGADAIHPGYGLLSENPDFVDACTQAGIVFIGPKSETMRQLGDKASARRVAIEAGIPVIPATEVLGNNMNEIKAQAASIGYPLMLKASWGGGGRGMRPIYSENEIEEKVLEGRREAEAAFGNSEGYLEQMIQRARHVEVQVLGDKFGVIYHLYERDCSVQRRNQKVVERAPAPYLSDAQRTRICALGKKICAHVNYECAGTVEFLMDMESEEFYFIEVNPRVQVEHTVTEEVTGIDIVRAQILISEGKSLTEATGTSSQEDVKLDGHAIQCRVTTEDPSNNFIPDYGRITAYRGATGMGIRLDGGTAYSGAVITRYYDSLLEK
;
A
#
# COMPACT_ATOMS: atom_id res chain seq x y z
N MET A 1 -24.45 15.27 2.96
CA MET A 1 -22.98 15.31 2.82
C MET A 1 -22.44 15.64 4.21
N ALA A 2 -21.49 14.84 4.71
CA ALA A 2 -20.83 15.15 5.97
C ALA A 2 -19.77 16.24 5.68
N ASP A 3 -19.72 17.27 6.51
CA ASP A 3 -18.63 18.24 6.51
C ASP A 3 -17.83 18.02 7.80
N PHE A 4 -16.70 17.29 7.69
CA PHE A 4 -15.90 16.96 8.86
C PHE A 4 -15.30 18.24 9.47
N GLN A 5 -15.44 18.39 10.76
CA GLN A 5 -14.81 19.48 11.49
C GLN A 5 -13.51 19.02 12.15
N LYS A 6 -13.44 17.74 12.52
CA LYS A 6 -12.30 17.17 13.22
C LYS A 6 -11.96 15.77 12.73
N ILE A 7 -10.70 15.56 12.34
CA ILE A 7 -10.18 14.29 11.82
C ILE A 7 -9.11 13.76 12.78
N LEU A 8 -9.30 12.51 13.25
CA LEU A 8 -8.28 11.77 13.96
C LEU A 8 -7.38 11.04 12.96
N ILE A 9 -6.07 11.14 13.13
CA ILE A 9 -5.09 10.45 12.30
C ILE A 9 -4.60 9.22 13.07
N ALA A 10 -5.07 8.03 12.64
CA ALA A 10 -4.73 6.75 13.28
C ALA A 10 -3.39 6.21 12.73
N ASN A 11 -2.37 7.03 12.77
CA ASN A 11 -1.03 6.72 12.27
C ASN A 11 0.03 7.59 12.94
N ARG A 12 1.29 7.42 12.54
CA ARG A 12 2.46 8.11 13.07
C ARG A 12 3.40 8.58 11.95
N GLY A 13 4.46 9.27 12.35
CA GLY A 13 5.57 9.61 11.44
C GLY A 13 5.15 10.55 10.30
N GLU A 14 5.75 10.35 9.13
CA GLU A 14 5.58 11.25 7.99
C GLU A 14 4.16 11.25 7.43
N ILE A 15 3.52 10.07 7.36
CA ILE A 15 2.17 9.99 6.81
C ILE A 15 1.13 10.68 7.70
N ALA A 16 1.30 10.62 9.02
CA ALA A 16 0.43 11.37 9.91
C ALA A 16 0.54 12.88 9.66
N ILE A 17 1.76 13.40 9.51
CA ILE A 17 2.00 14.82 9.18
C ILE A 17 1.43 15.17 7.80
N ARG A 18 1.58 14.27 6.82
CA ARG A 18 1.03 14.46 5.46
C ARG A 18 -0.49 14.59 5.48
N VAL A 19 -1.17 13.72 6.24
CA VAL A 19 -2.63 13.79 6.41
C VAL A 19 -3.05 15.06 7.14
N MET A 20 -2.34 15.45 8.20
CA MET A 20 -2.61 16.69 8.93
C MET A 20 -2.50 17.92 8.01
N ARG A 21 -1.51 17.94 7.12
CA ARG A 21 -1.35 19.03 6.15
C ARG A 21 -2.60 19.15 5.26
N ALA A 22 -3.04 18.04 4.65
CA ALA A 22 -4.22 18.05 3.80
C ALA A 22 -5.50 18.44 4.57
N ALA A 23 -5.67 17.96 5.80
CA ALA A 23 -6.78 18.31 6.66
C ALA A 23 -6.79 19.81 7.01
N ASN A 24 -5.64 20.37 7.38
CA ASN A 24 -5.50 21.79 7.72
C ASN A 24 -5.77 22.70 6.51
N GLU A 25 -5.32 22.33 5.30
CA GLU A 25 -5.61 23.04 4.06
C GLU A 25 -7.10 23.05 3.71
N LEU A 26 -7.85 22.05 4.19
CA LEU A 26 -9.30 21.98 4.11
C LEU A 26 -10.00 22.68 5.29
N GLY A 27 -9.27 23.32 6.20
CA GLY A 27 -9.79 23.98 7.38
C GLY A 27 -10.30 23.03 8.49
N LYS A 28 -9.87 21.75 8.45
CA LYS A 28 -10.27 20.74 9.45
C LYS A 28 -9.31 20.73 10.63
N ARG A 29 -9.83 20.51 11.83
CA ARG A 29 -9.00 20.29 13.03
C ARG A 29 -8.42 18.87 13.00
N THR A 30 -7.23 18.71 13.53
CA THR A 30 -6.47 17.47 13.48
C THR A 30 -6.20 16.92 14.87
N VAL A 31 -6.34 15.60 15.03
CA VAL A 31 -6.06 14.89 16.29
C VAL A 31 -5.01 13.83 16.02
N ALA A 32 -3.88 13.93 16.70
CA ALA A 32 -2.85 12.88 16.69
C ALA A 32 -3.09 11.88 17.82
N VAL A 33 -2.73 10.62 17.56
CA VAL A 33 -2.52 9.60 18.58
C VAL A 33 -1.05 9.26 18.64
N TYR A 34 -0.54 8.90 19.83
CA TYR A 34 0.86 8.53 20.01
C TYR A 34 1.06 7.49 21.12
N ALA A 35 1.91 6.51 20.87
CA ALA A 35 2.42 5.62 21.90
C ALA A 35 3.48 6.33 22.78
N GLU A 36 3.83 5.77 23.94
CA GLU A 36 4.82 6.37 24.85
C GLU A 36 6.16 6.64 24.15
N GLU A 37 6.58 5.76 23.25
CA GLU A 37 7.83 5.87 22.50
C GLU A 37 7.83 7.05 21.52
N ASP A 38 6.65 7.47 21.08
CA ASP A 38 6.45 8.59 20.16
C ASP A 38 6.11 9.92 20.87
N LYS A 39 6.29 10.00 22.18
CA LYS A 39 6.00 11.23 22.94
C LYS A 39 6.76 12.47 22.45
N LEU A 40 7.89 12.27 21.79
CA LEU A 40 8.68 13.31 21.11
C LEU A 40 8.54 13.28 19.59
N GLY A 41 7.65 12.44 19.04
CA GLY A 41 7.38 12.35 17.62
C GLY A 41 6.80 13.65 17.04
N LEU A 42 7.32 14.09 15.90
CA LEU A 42 6.91 15.37 15.28
C LEU A 42 5.41 15.44 15.00
N HIS A 43 4.78 14.34 14.60
CA HIS A 43 3.34 14.30 14.30
C HIS A 43 2.49 14.73 15.50
N ARG A 44 2.92 14.42 16.72
CA ARG A 44 2.24 14.86 17.95
C ARG A 44 2.17 16.39 18.07
N PHE A 45 3.24 17.08 17.67
CA PHE A 45 3.37 18.54 17.79
C PHE A 45 2.77 19.29 16.60
N LYS A 46 2.41 18.58 15.52
CA LYS A 46 1.82 19.16 14.32
C LYS A 46 0.29 19.17 14.33
N ALA A 47 -0.33 18.35 15.18
CA ALA A 47 -1.77 18.29 15.34
C ALA A 47 -2.29 19.38 16.28
N ASP A 48 -3.56 19.74 16.15
CA ASP A 48 -4.25 20.66 17.06
C ASP A 48 -4.46 20.03 18.43
N GLU A 49 -4.68 18.72 18.47
CA GLU A 49 -4.82 17.93 19.69
C GLU A 49 -3.99 16.65 19.60
N ALA A 50 -3.48 16.15 20.72
CA ALA A 50 -2.72 14.90 20.72
C ALA A 50 -3.05 14.07 21.98
N TYR A 51 -3.29 12.78 21.79
CA TYR A 51 -3.69 11.87 22.85
C TYR A 51 -2.78 10.63 22.89
N LYS A 52 -2.36 10.27 24.10
CA LYS A 52 -1.63 9.02 24.34
C LYS A 52 -2.58 7.84 24.23
N ILE A 53 -2.10 6.78 23.57
CA ILE A 53 -2.79 5.49 23.40
C ILE A 53 -1.93 4.34 23.92
N GLY A 54 -2.58 3.19 24.16
CA GLY A 54 -1.90 1.93 24.43
C GLY A 54 -1.23 1.87 25.81
N GLU A 55 -1.87 2.36 26.86
CA GLU A 55 -1.34 2.21 28.20
C GLU A 55 -1.19 0.72 28.57
N GLY A 56 0.04 0.31 28.92
CA GLY A 56 0.38 -1.10 29.19
C GLY A 56 0.58 -1.96 27.93
N LEU A 57 0.45 -1.41 26.72
CA LEU A 57 0.73 -2.10 25.47
C LEU A 57 2.14 -1.77 24.97
N GLY A 58 2.69 -2.69 24.15
CA GLY A 58 3.92 -2.39 23.39
C GLY A 58 3.67 -1.33 22.29
N PRO A 59 4.76 -0.71 21.77
CA PRO A 59 4.67 0.45 20.87
C PRO A 59 3.80 0.20 19.61
N VAL A 60 4.01 -0.92 18.94
CA VAL A 60 3.24 -1.29 17.74
C VAL A 60 1.79 -1.68 18.12
N ALA A 61 1.63 -2.45 19.20
CA ALA A 61 0.32 -2.89 19.67
C ALA A 61 -0.59 -1.72 20.05
N ALA A 62 -0.03 -0.61 20.52
CA ALA A 62 -0.78 0.62 20.82
C ALA A 62 -1.49 1.16 19.58
N TYR A 63 -0.80 1.25 18.44
CA TYR A 63 -1.36 1.71 17.17
C TYR A 63 -2.26 0.67 16.49
N LEU A 64 -2.15 -0.61 16.84
CA LEU A 64 -3.02 -1.69 16.35
C LEU A 64 -4.27 -1.90 17.24
N SER A 65 -4.41 -1.15 18.32
CA SER A 65 -5.54 -1.24 19.22
C SER A 65 -6.74 -0.44 18.71
N ILE A 66 -7.67 -1.10 18.04
CA ILE A 66 -8.94 -0.50 17.59
C ILE A 66 -9.67 0.17 18.76
N ILE A 67 -9.69 -0.49 19.93
CA ILE A 67 -10.37 0.00 21.13
C ILE A 67 -9.79 1.34 21.59
N GLU A 68 -8.47 1.45 21.66
CA GLU A 68 -7.80 2.69 22.09
C GLU A 68 -7.99 3.85 21.09
N ILE A 69 -7.89 3.56 19.79
CA ILE A 69 -8.14 4.55 18.74
C ILE A 69 -9.57 5.10 18.82
N LEU A 70 -10.55 4.21 18.91
CA LEU A 70 -11.97 4.61 19.02
C LEU A 70 -12.30 5.29 20.34
N ARG A 71 -11.65 4.89 21.45
CA ARG A 71 -11.78 5.58 22.74
C ARG A 71 -11.37 7.06 22.61
N VAL A 72 -10.23 7.32 21.98
CA VAL A 72 -9.75 8.69 21.74
C VAL A 72 -10.67 9.43 20.78
N ALA A 73 -11.08 8.81 19.66
CA ALA A 73 -11.94 9.44 18.67
C ALA A 73 -13.27 9.91 19.28
N LYS A 74 -13.89 9.08 20.11
CA LYS A 74 -15.12 9.43 20.85
C LYS A 74 -14.86 10.53 21.89
N ALA A 75 -13.77 10.44 22.64
CA ALA A 75 -13.46 11.40 23.69
C ALA A 75 -13.17 12.81 23.16
N CYS A 76 -12.52 12.91 22.00
CA CYS A 76 -12.22 14.20 21.37
C CYS A 76 -13.32 14.69 20.41
N GLY A 77 -14.35 13.90 20.15
CA GLY A 77 -15.42 14.24 19.22
C GLY A 77 -14.94 14.32 17.77
N ALA A 78 -14.11 13.35 17.32
CA ALA A 78 -13.69 13.27 15.92
C ALA A 78 -14.84 12.76 15.03
N ASP A 79 -15.05 13.43 13.90
CA ASP A 79 -16.06 13.05 12.90
C ASP A 79 -15.58 11.91 12.01
N ALA A 80 -14.28 11.87 11.77
CA ALA A 80 -13.65 10.91 10.87
C ALA A 80 -12.29 10.46 11.36
N ILE A 81 -11.86 9.31 10.86
CA ILE A 81 -10.52 8.74 11.11
C ILE A 81 -9.83 8.50 9.78
N HIS A 82 -8.61 9.05 9.63
CA HIS A 82 -7.73 8.74 8.50
C HIS A 82 -6.66 7.74 8.95
N PRO A 83 -6.59 6.54 8.35
CA PRO A 83 -5.65 5.50 8.80
C PRO A 83 -4.22 5.66 8.25
N GLY A 84 -4.01 6.52 7.25
CA GLY A 84 -2.75 6.57 6.50
C GLY A 84 -2.49 5.29 5.71
N TYR A 85 -1.27 4.76 5.83
CA TYR A 85 -0.89 3.45 5.29
C TYR A 85 -0.24 2.58 6.38
N GLY A 86 -0.18 1.23 6.16
CA GLY A 86 0.26 0.28 7.19
C GLY A 86 -0.69 0.27 8.40
N LEU A 87 -0.24 -0.30 9.52
CA LEU A 87 -1.03 -0.39 10.75
C LEU A 87 -2.46 -0.93 10.50
N LEU A 88 -3.48 -0.13 10.80
CA LEU A 88 -4.90 -0.50 10.62
C LEU A 88 -5.51 -0.08 9.27
N SER A 89 -4.72 0.45 8.32
CA SER A 89 -5.27 1.02 7.08
C SER A 89 -5.94 0.00 6.15
N GLU A 90 -5.61 -1.27 6.28
CA GLU A 90 -6.18 -2.38 5.50
C GLU A 90 -6.98 -3.35 6.37
N ASN A 91 -7.38 -2.92 7.57
CA ASN A 91 -8.12 -3.76 8.51
C ASN A 91 -9.63 -3.52 8.36
N PRO A 92 -10.40 -4.47 7.79
CA PRO A 92 -11.84 -4.30 7.59
C PRO A 92 -12.62 -4.26 8.91
N ASP A 93 -12.13 -4.90 9.98
CA ASP A 93 -12.80 -4.89 11.28
C ASP A 93 -12.67 -3.50 11.92
N PHE A 94 -11.60 -2.75 11.62
CA PHE A 94 -11.47 -1.37 12.04
C PHE A 94 -12.48 -0.46 11.32
N VAL A 95 -12.71 -0.68 10.03
CA VAL A 95 -13.75 0.06 9.27
C VAL A 95 -15.13 -0.19 9.85
N ASP A 96 -15.47 -1.46 10.14
CA ASP A 96 -16.74 -1.83 10.74
C ASP A 96 -16.90 -1.22 12.14
N ALA A 97 -15.85 -1.24 12.95
CA ALA A 97 -15.85 -0.65 14.29
C ALA A 97 -16.01 0.88 14.26
N CYS A 98 -15.41 1.58 13.29
CA CYS A 98 -15.65 3.00 13.05
C CYS A 98 -17.10 3.26 12.71
N THR A 99 -17.67 2.50 11.78
CA THR A 99 -19.08 2.62 11.36
C THR A 99 -20.04 2.41 12.54
N GLN A 100 -19.81 1.37 13.35
CA GLN A 100 -20.60 1.11 14.56
C GLN A 100 -20.47 2.23 15.60
N ALA A 101 -19.35 2.93 15.62
CA ALA A 101 -19.10 4.07 16.49
C ALA A 101 -19.71 5.38 15.97
N GLY A 102 -20.28 5.40 14.77
CA GLY A 102 -20.78 6.60 14.10
C GLY A 102 -19.67 7.54 13.61
N ILE A 103 -18.45 7.00 13.39
CA ILE A 103 -17.28 7.75 12.93
C ILE A 103 -16.96 7.30 11.50
N VAL A 104 -16.70 8.24 10.60
CA VAL A 104 -16.38 7.92 9.21
C VAL A 104 -14.93 7.44 9.10
N PHE A 105 -14.73 6.27 8.51
CA PHE A 105 -13.39 5.82 8.09
C PHE A 105 -13.07 6.44 6.73
N ILE A 106 -11.93 7.15 6.62
CA ILE A 106 -11.46 7.75 5.36
C ILE A 106 -10.68 6.70 4.59
N GLY A 107 -11.38 6.00 3.72
CA GLY A 107 -10.87 4.86 2.95
C GLY A 107 -11.98 4.08 2.29
N PRO A 108 -11.67 2.92 1.67
CA PRO A 108 -12.67 2.05 1.07
C PRO A 108 -13.52 1.34 2.11
N LYS A 109 -14.63 0.76 1.65
CA LYS A 109 -15.55 -0.03 2.48
C LYS A 109 -14.89 -1.31 2.99
N SER A 110 -15.32 -1.81 4.14
CA SER A 110 -14.83 -3.07 4.70
C SER A 110 -15.07 -4.27 3.78
N GLU A 111 -16.18 -4.30 3.08
CA GLU A 111 -16.50 -5.34 2.09
C GLU A 111 -15.47 -5.36 0.95
N THR A 112 -15.15 -4.19 0.38
CA THR A 112 -14.13 -4.04 -0.66
C THR A 112 -12.75 -4.45 -0.15
N MET A 113 -12.40 -4.09 1.09
CA MET A 113 -11.16 -4.54 1.72
C MET A 113 -11.10 -6.05 1.87
N ARG A 114 -12.20 -6.73 2.26
CA ARG A 114 -12.25 -8.19 2.36
C ARG A 114 -12.13 -8.87 1.00
N GLN A 115 -12.73 -8.31 -0.04
CA GLN A 115 -12.64 -8.85 -1.40
C GLN A 115 -11.21 -8.76 -1.97
N LEU A 116 -10.48 -7.69 -1.66
CA LEU A 116 -9.18 -7.38 -2.25
C LEU A 116 -7.99 -7.66 -1.33
N GLY A 117 -8.20 -7.83 -0.02
CA GLY A 117 -7.14 -7.96 0.97
C GLY A 117 -6.50 -9.35 1.03
N ASP A 118 -7.21 -10.39 0.61
CA ASP A 118 -6.67 -11.74 0.47
C ASP A 118 -6.24 -12.00 -0.97
N LYS A 119 -5.02 -12.50 -1.16
CA LYS A 119 -4.42 -12.71 -2.50
C LYS A 119 -5.24 -13.65 -3.39
N ALA A 120 -5.80 -14.72 -2.84
CA ALA A 120 -6.61 -15.66 -3.60
C ALA A 120 -7.94 -15.02 -4.01
N SER A 121 -8.56 -14.27 -3.12
CA SER A 121 -9.78 -13.51 -3.38
C SER A 121 -9.56 -12.43 -4.42
N ALA A 122 -8.51 -11.61 -4.26
CA ALA A 122 -8.13 -10.56 -5.21
C ALA A 122 -7.83 -11.12 -6.61
N ARG A 123 -7.13 -12.27 -6.68
CA ARG A 123 -6.87 -12.97 -7.94
C ARG A 123 -8.16 -13.43 -8.61
N ARG A 124 -9.11 -13.98 -7.86
CA ARG A 124 -10.43 -14.39 -8.38
C ARG A 124 -11.20 -13.19 -8.92
N VAL A 125 -11.25 -12.09 -8.16
CA VAL A 125 -11.85 -10.82 -8.60
C VAL A 125 -11.21 -10.33 -9.90
N ALA A 126 -9.89 -10.40 -10.02
CA ALA A 126 -9.18 -10.02 -11.25
C ALA A 126 -9.58 -10.89 -12.45
N ILE A 127 -9.69 -12.21 -12.27
CA ILE A 127 -10.15 -13.15 -13.31
C ILE A 127 -11.58 -12.82 -13.72
N GLU A 128 -12.49 -12.65 -12.78
CA GLU A 128 -13.90 -12.30 -13.02
C GLU A 128 -14.03 -10.96 -13.75
N ALA A 129 -13.19 -10.00 -13.44
CA ALA A 129 -13.09 -8.74 -14.15
C ALA A 129 -12.39 -8.86 -15.53
N GLY A 130 -11.89 -10.03 -15.90
CA GLY A 130 -11.14 -10.23 -17.15
C GLY A 130 -9.83 -9.46 -17.20
N ILE A 131 -9.13 -9.41 -16.08
CA ILE A 131 -7.78 -8.85 -15.94
C ILE A 131 -6.76 -10.00 -16.04
N PRO A 132 -5.69 -9.86 -16.84
CA PRO A 132 -4.67 -10.89 -16.92
C PRO A 132 -4.02 -11.16 -15.57
N VAL A 133 -3.90 -12.44 -15.21
CA VAL A 133 -3.20 -12.91 -14.02
C VAL A 133 -2.10 -13.87 -14.43
N ILE A 134 -1.01 -13.96 -13.65
CA ILE A 134 0.06 -14.90 -13.95
C ILE A 134 -0.51 -16.32 -13.94
N PRO A 135 -0.28 -17.15 -14.98
CA PRO A 135 -0.73 -18.54 -15.01
C PRO A 135 -0.29 -19.28 -13.74
N ALA A 136 -1.21 -19.95 -13.08
CA ALA A 136 -0.93 -20.66 -11.84
C ALA A 136 -1.83 -21.88 -11.71
N THR A 137 -1.40 -22.87 -10.88
CA THR A 137 -2.24 -23.99 -10.49
C THR A 137 -3.25 -23.57 -9.42
N GLU A 138 -4.24 -24.39 -9.16
CA GLU A 138 -4.93 -24.42 -7.89
C GLU A 138 -3.98 -24.88 -6.78
N VAL A 139 -4.46 -24.86 -5.53
CA VAL A 139 -3.71 -25.38 -4.38
C VAL A 139 -3.30 -26.84 -4.65
N LEU A 140 -2.02 -27.12 -4.49
CA LEU A 140 -1.45 -28.43 -4.82
C LEU A 140 -1.98 -29.53 -3.91
N GLY A 141 -2.53 -30.56 -4.51
CA GLY A 141 -2.88 -31.82 -3.84
C GLY A 141 -1.64 -32.61 -3.38
N ASN A 142 -1.85 -33.85 -2.89
CA ASN A 142 -0.77 -34.69 -2.40
C ASN A 142 -0.18 -35.64 -3.48
N ASN A 143 -0.83 -35.74 -4.64
CA ASN A 143 -0.40 -36.63 -5.72
C ASN A 143 0.70 -35.94 -6.57
N MET A 144 1.93 -36.39 -6.47
CA MET A 144 3.07 -35.81 -7.17
C MET A 144 2.94 -35.90 -8.71
N ASN A 145 2.30 -36.94 -9.22
CA ASN A 145 2.10 -37.07 -10.67
C ASN A 145 1.12 -36.00 -11.19
N GLU A 146 0.07 -35.71 -10.44
CA GLU A 146 -0.86 -34.62 -10.76
C GLU A 146 -0.16 -33.25 -10.68
N ILE A 147 0.68 -33.03 -9.68
CA ILE A 147 1.47 -31.81 -9.54
C ILE A 147 2.39 -31.63 -10.76
N LYS A 148 3.10 -32.68 -11.19
CA LYS A 148 3.95 -32.65 -12.37
C LYS A 148 3.17 -32.34 -13.64
N ALA A 149 1.99 -32.94 -13.82
CA ALA A 149 1.12 -32.68 -14.95
C ALA A 149 0.61 -31.21 -14.97
N GLN A 150 0.19 -30.69 -13.82
CA GLN A 150 -0.20 -29.27 -13.68
C GLN A 150 0.97 -28.33 -13.98
N ALA A 151 2.17 -28.62 -13.45
CA ALA A 151 3.37 -27.86 -13.73
C ALA A 151 3.71 -27.83 -15.22
N ALA A 152 3.65 -28.98 -15.89
CA ALA A 152 3.89 -29.08 -17.32
C ALA A 152 2.88 -28.29 -18.17
N SER A 153 1.63 -28.17 -17.70
CA SER A 153 0.59 -27.40 -18.41
C SER A 153 0.84 -25.89 -18.37
N ILE A 154 1.51 -25.38 -17.32
CA ILE A 154 1.88 -23.97 -17.19
C ILE A 154 3.19 -23.69 -17.92
N GLY A 155 4.14 -24.61 -17.87
CA GLY A 155 5.49 -24.47 -18.43
C GLY A 155 6.51 -23.92 -17.41
N TYR A 156 7.77 -24.23 -17.66
CA TYR A 156 8.89 -23.81 -16.82
C TYR A 156 9.55 -22.53 -17.36
N PRO A 157 10.17 -21.69 -16.50
CA PRO A 157 10.33 -21.88 -15.05
C PRO A 157 9.08 -21.52 -14.25
N LEU A 158 8.93 -22.14 -13.08
CA LEU A 158 7.82 -21.95 -12.15
C LEU A 158 8.32 -21.37 -10.80
N MET A 159 7.41 -20.75 -10.08
CA MET A 159 7.61 -20.33 -8.70
C MET A 159 6.63 -21.09 -7.80
N LEU A 160 7.14 -21.89 -6.88
CA LEU A 160 6.33 -22.42 -5.79
C LEU A 160 6.06 -21.30 -4.79
N LYS A 161 4.81 -21.13 -4.40
CA LYS A 161 4.36 -20.14 -3.41
C LYS A 161 3.52 -20.80 -2.33
N ALA A 162 3.72 -20.41 -1.08
CA ALA A 162 2.80 -20.80 0.00
C ALA A 162 1.46 -20.06 -0.16
N SER A 163 0.35 -20.75 0.08
CA SER A 163 -0.99 -20.16 0.02
C SER A 163 -1.23 -19.15 1.14
N TRP A 164 -0.57 -19.35 2.27
CA TRP A 164 -0.66 -18.52 3.48
C TRP A 164 0.68 -17.88 3.79
N GLY A 165 0.67 -16.61 4.19
CA GLY A 165 1.86 -15.85 4.57
C GLY A 165 2.31 -14.83 3.52
N GLY A 166 3.35 -14.08 3.86
CA GLY A 166 3.90 -12.99 3.05
C GLY A 166 5.41 -12.87 3.21
N GLY A 167 6.01 -11.86 2.54
CA GLY A 167 7.45 -11.57 2.68
C GLY A 167 8.38 -12.55 1.97
N GLY A 168 7.88 -13.34 1.00
CA GLY A 168 8.70 -14.23 0.19
C GLY A 168 9.12 -15.53 0.87
N ARG A 169 8.65 -15.81 2.08
CA ARG A 169 8.91 -17.10 2.75
C ARG A 169 8.17 -18.24 2.06
N GLY A 170 8.85 -19.37 1.88
CA GLY A 170 8.31 -20.53 1.16
C GLY A 170 8.28 -20.38 -0.35
N MET A 171 8.79 -19.28 -0.91
CA MET A 171 8.92 -19.12 -2.36
C MET A 171 10.18 -19.85 -2.88
N ARG A 172 10.01 -20.69 -3.91
CA ARG A 172 11.11 -21.46 -4.50
C ARG A 172 10.99 -21.49 -6.02
N PRO A 173 12.03 -21.10 -6.76
CA PRO A 173 12.06 -21.29 -8.20
C PRO A 173 12.22 -22.77 -8.56
N ILE A 174 11.56 -23.21 -9.61
CA ILE A 174 11.61 -24.56 -10.19
C ILE A 174 11.86 -24.41 -11.68
N TYR A 175 13.03 -24.83 -12.13
CA TYR A 175 13.46 -24.62 -13.52
C TYR A 175 13.15 -25.81 -14.43
N SER A 176 12.91 -27.00 -13.84
CA SER A 176 12.65 -28.23 -14.60
C SER A 176 11.76 -29.20 -13.82
N GLU A 177 11.17 -30.15 -14.54
CA GLU A 177 10.35 -31.21 -13.94
C GLU A 177 11.07 -32.03 -12.87
N ASN A 178 12.38 -32.22 -13.05
CA ASN A 178 13.20 -33.03 -12.13
C ASN A 178 13.32 -32.41 -10.74
N GLU A 179 13.14 -31.10 -10.62
CA GLU A 179 13.25 -30.36 -9.35
C GLU A 179 11.93 -30.33 -8.56
N ILE A 180 10.78 -30.61 -9.21
CA ILE A 180 9.44 -30.41 -8.61
C ILE A 180 9.31 -31.11 -7.28
N GLU A 181 9.62 -32.40 -7.23
CA GLU A 181 9.36 -33.22 -6.04
C GLU A 181 10.15 -32.71 -4.83
N GLU A 182 11.45 -32.46 -5.02
CA GLU A 182 12.33 -31.92 -3.97
C GLU A 182 11.82 -30.54 -3.49
N LYS A 183 11.58 -29.62 -4.42
CA LYS A 183 11.19 -28.23 -4.11
C LYS A 183 9.82 -28.13 -3.47
N VAL A 184 8.85 -28.93 -3.91
CA VAL A 184 7.50 -28.96 -3.30
C VAL A 184 7.56 -29.52 -1.87
N LEU A 185 8.32 -30.59 -1.64
CA LEU A 185 8.45 -31.17 -0.30
C LEU A 185 9.20 -30.23 0.67
N GLU A 186 10.24 -29.57 0.20
CA GLU A 186 10.97 -28.55 0.99
C GLU A 186 10.06 -27.34 1.30
N GLY A 187 9.36 -26.81 0.30
CA GLY A 187 8.49 -25.66 0.47
C GLY A 187 7.35 -25.92 1.44
N ARG A 188 6.75 -27.12 1.39
CA ARG A 188 5.71 -27.54 2.35
C ARG A 188 6.23 -27.60 3.79
N ARG A 189 7.43 -28.17 4.01
CA ARG A 189 8.03 -28.21 5.35
C ARG A 189 8.30 -26.82 5.91
N GLU A 190 8.81 -25.93 5.06
CA GLU A 190 9.07 -24.54 5.46
C GLU A 190 7.77 -23.77 5.75
N ALA A 191 6.74 -23.91 4.90
CA ALA A 191 5.44 -23.29 5.09
C ALA A 191 4.76 -23.79 6.37
N GLU A 192 4.78 -25.10 6.62
CA GLU A 192 4.25 -25.71 7.85
C GLU A 192 4.96 -25.14 9.09
N ALA A 193 6.29 -25.09 9.06
CA ALA A 193 7.08 -24.57 10.19
C ALA A 193 6.86 -23.05 10.44
N ALA A 194 6.64 -22.27 9.37
CA ALA A 194 6.52 -20.82 9.47
C ALA A 194 5.09 -20.35 9.73
N PHE A 195 4.09 -21.06 9.20
CA PHE A 195 2.70 -20.60 9.14
C PHE A 195 1.68 -21.60 9.72
N GLY A 196 2.13 -22.83 10.07
CA GLY A 196 1.22 -23.91 10.52
C GLY A 196 0.32 -24.45 9.40
N ASN A 197 0.67 -24.19 8.14
CA ASN A 197 -0.06 -24.66 6.97
C ASN A 197 0.92 -24.91 5.81
N SER A 198 0.85 -26.13 5.24
CA SER A 198 1.73 -26.58 4.15
C SER A 198 1.18 -26.37 2.74
N GLU A 199 0.01 -25.72 2.62
CA GLU A 199 -0.62 -25.47 1.33
C GLU A 199 0.21 -24.52 0.46
N GLY A 200 0.31 -24.85 -0.82
CA GLY A 200 1.02 -24.04 -1.79
C GLY A 200 0.51 -24.29 -3.21
N TYR A 201 0.92 -23.44 -4.13
CA TYR A 201 0.58 -23.51 -5.54
C TYR A 201 1.80 -23.18 -6.40
N LEU A 202 1.76 -23.58 -7.68
CA LEU A 202 2.78 -23.24 -8.66
C LEU A 202 2.27 -22.09 -9.53
N GLU A 203 3.14 -21.14 -9.79
CA GLU A 203 2.87 -20.00 -10.64
C GLU A 203 3.97 -19.85 -11.67
N GLN A 204 3.66 -19.42 -12.88
CA GLN A 204 4.67 -19.13 -13.90
C GLN A 204 5.65 -18.07 -13.38
N MET A 205 6.95 -18.33 -13.53
CA MET A 205 7.98 -17.40 -13.09
C MET A 205 8.30 -16.40 -14.21
N ILE A 206 7.97 -15.13 -13.99
CA ILE A 206 8.37 -14.05 -14.89
C ILE A 206 9.84 -13.70 -14.59
N GLN A 207 10.75 -14.02 -15.49
CA GLN A 207 12.20 -13.87 -15.26
C GLN A 207 12.67 -12.42 -15.37
N ARG A 208 12.09 -11.65 -16.27
CA ARG A 208 12.43 -10.25 -16.51
C ARG A 208 11.19 -9.39 -16.34
N ALA A 209 10.90 -9.05 -15.10
CA ALA A 209 9.71 -8.29 -14.74
C ALA A 209 10.03 -6.83 -14.37
N ARG A 210 9.10 -5.94 -14.68
CA ARG A 210 8.98 -4.61 -14.09
C ARG A 210 7.78 -4.58 -13.16
N HIS A 211 7.93 -3.90 -12.05
CA HIS A 211 6.83 -3.64 -11.12
C HIS A 211 6.21 -2.29 -11.46
N VAL A 212 5.00 -2.33 -12.01
CA VAL A 212 4.26 -1.13 -12.42
C VAL A 212 2.92 -1.12 -11.70
N GLU A 213 2.50 0.03 -11.23
CA GLU A 213 1.26 0.14 -10.47
C GLU A 213 0.42 1.32 -10.95
N VAL A 214 -0.89 1.23 -10.82
CA VAL A 214 -1.84 2.27 -11.23
C VAL A 214 -2.50 2.89 -10.01
N GLN A 215 -2.34 4.20 -9.85
CA GLN A 215 -3.09 4.95 -8.84
C GLN A 215 -4.52 5.15 -9.29
N VAL A 216 -5.48 4.83 -8.43
CA VAL A 216 -6.91 5.04 -8.69
C VAL A 216 -7.55 5.88 -7.61
N LEU A 217 -8.59 6.60 -7.98
CA LEU A 217 -9.54 7.26 -7.11
C LEU A 217 -10.96 6.87 -7.53
N GLY A 218 -11.81 6.51 -6.58
CA GLY A 218 -13.22 6.22 -6.81
C GLY A 218 -14.10 7.06 -5.90
N ASP A 219 -15.23 7.53 -6.40
CA ASP A 219 -16.21 8.23 -5.57
C ASP A 219 -17.43 7.35 -5.23
N LYS A 220 -18.31 7.88 -4.38
CA LYS A 220 -19.54 7.19 -3.96
C LYS A 220 -20.61 7.10 -5.07
N PHE A 221 -20.38 7.75 -6.20
CA PHE A 221 -21.29 7.76 -7.35
C PHE A 221 -20.91 6.74 -8.42
N GLY A 222 -19.85 5.97 -8.18
CA GLY A 222 -19.35 4.93 -9.10
C GLY A 222 -18.41 5.44 -10.19
N VAL A 223 -17.96 6.70 -10.09
CA VAL A 223 -16.95 7.24 -11.01
C VAL A 223 -15.57 6.81 -10.52
N ILE A 224 -14.75 6.29 -11.42
CA ILE A 224 -13.36 5.89 -11.16
C ILE A 224 -12.43 6.65 -12.10
N TYR A 225 -11.44 7.35 -11.54
CA TYR A 225 -10.31 7.92 -12.27
C TYR A 225 -9.05 7.10 -12.02
N HIS A 226 -8.20 6.95 -13.02
CA HIS A 226 -6.80 6.64 -12.80
C HIS A 226 -5.98 7.93 -12.78
N LEU A 227 -4.95 7.95 -11.95
CA LEU A 227 -3.96 9.04 -11.89
C LEU A 227 -2.62 8.56 -12.47
N TYR A 228 -2.69 7.79 -13.54
CA TYR A 228 -1.58 7.16 -14.22
C TYR A 228 -0.80 6.14 -13.38
N GLU A 229 0.28 5.67 -13.96
CA GLU A 229 1.11 4.62 -13.39
C GLU A 229 2.37 5.15 -12.73
N ARG A 230 2.93 4.30 -11.86
CA ARG A 230 4.25 4.44 -11.26
C ARG A 230 5.11 3.22 -11.62
N ASP A 231 6.42 3.45 -11.81
CA ASP A 231 7.42 2.40 -11.86
C ASP A 231 8.04 2.21 -10.48
N CYS A 232 7.86 1.04 -9.90
CA CYS A 232 8.38 0.64 -8.59
C CYS A 232 9.35 -0.53 -8.70
N SER A 233 10.04 -0.68 -9.82
CA SER A 233 10.92 -1.81 -10.11
C SER A 233 12.24 -1.79 -9.31
N VAL A 234 12.66 -0.62 -8.81
CA VAL A 234 13.88 -0.53 -7.99
C VAL A 234 13.55 -0.93 -6.56
N GLN A 235 13.86 -2.18 -6.28
CA GLN A 235 13.55 -2.82 -5.00
C GLN A 235 14.77 -3.49 -4.40
N ARG A 236 14.78 -3.63 -3.08
CA ARG A 236 15.72 -4.45 -2.34
C ARG A 236 14.94 -5.44 -1.47
N ARG A 237 15.16 -6.76 -1.68
CA ARG A 237 14.42 -7.83 -0.97
C ARG A 237 12.90 -7.66 -1.04
N ASN A 238 12.37 -7.33 -2.23
CA ASN A 238 10.95 -7.06 -2.48
C ASN A 238 10.38 -5.82 -1.75
N GLN A 239 11.25 -4.91 -1.27
CA GLN A 239 10.86 -3.62 -0.73
C GLN A 239 11.23 -2.52 -1.72
N LYS A 240 10.26 -1.68 -2.08
CA LYS A 240 10.45 -0.51 -2.94
C LYS A 240 11.45 0.45 -2.31
N VAL A 241 12.40 0.97 -3.09
CA VAL A 241 13.46 1.90 -2.66
C VAL A 241 13.41 3.20 -3.45
N VAL A 242 13.17 3.09 -4.75
CA VAL A 242 13.01 4.24 -5.65
C VAL A 242 11.77 4.02 -6.49
N GLU A 243 10.91 5.01 -6.53
CA GLU A 243 9.69 5.04 -7.32
C GLU A 243 9.70 6.22 -8.29
N ARG A 244 9.08 6.05 -9.45
CA ARG A 244 9.03 7.07 -10.52
C ARG A 244 7.64 7.20 -11.12
N ALA A 245 7.27 8.39 -11.52
CA ALA A 245 6.07 8.64 -12.31
C ALA A 245 6.39 9.67 -13.42
N PRO A 246 5.88 9.45 -14.65
CA PRO A 246 5.39 8.19 -15.18
C PRO A 246 6.51 7.17 -15.37
N ALA A 247 6.16 5.90 -15.66
CA ALA A 247 7.13 4.86 -16.01
C ALA A 247 7.82 5.19 -17.36
N PRO A 248 9.16 5.41 -17.38
CA PRO A 248 9.82 6.02 -18.54
C PRO A 248 9.97 5.10 -19.76
N TYR A 249 9.71 3.81 -19.59
CA TYR A 249 9.87 2.80 -20.64
C TYR A 249 8.53 2.36 -21.26
N LEU A 250 7.39 2.82 -20.74
CA LEU A 250 6.10 2.51 -21.31
C LEU A 250 5.80 3.43 -22.50
N SER A 251 5.36 2.83 -23.60
CA SER A 251 4.71 3.56 -24.70
C SER A 251 3.34 4.09 -24.25
N ASP A 252 2.80 5.07 -24.96
CA ASP A 252 1.46 5.61 -24.66
C ASP A 252 0.36 4.53 -24.78
N ALA A 253 0.51 3.58 -25.68
CA ALA A 253 -0.42 2.46 -25.82
C ALA A 253 -0.37 1.53 -24.60
N GLN A 254 0.83 1.19 -24.12
CA GLN A 254 1.03 0.38 -22.91
C GLN A 254 0.50 1.09 -21.67
N ARG A 255 0.78 2.41 -21.53
CA ARG A 255 0.25 3.26 -20.44
C ARG A 255 -1.28 3.27 -20.45
N THR A 256 -1.89 3.51 -21.59
CA THR A 256 -3.36 3.48 -21.73
C THR A 256 -3.92 2.13 -21.33
N ARG A 257 -3.28 1.04 -21.77
CA ARG A 257 -3.71 -0.33 -21.47
C ARG A 257 -3.65 -0.62 -19.96
N ILE A 258 -2.54 -0.37 -19.29
CA ILE A 258 -2.40 -0.67 -17.86
C ILE A 258 -3.33 0.19 -17.01
N CYS A 259 -3.50 1.47 -17.33
CA CYS A 259 -4.45 2.35 -16.67
C CYS A 259 -5.90 1.87 -16.82
N ALA A 260 -6.27 1.38 -18.01
CA ALA A 260 -7.58 0.79 -18.25
C ALA A 260 -7.80 -0.50 -17.42
N LEU A 261 -6.78 -1.36 -17.27
CA LEU A 261 -6.83 -2.54 -16.43
C LEU A 261 -7.05 -2.16 -14.94
N GLY A 262 -6.31 -1.16 -14.45
CA GLY A 262 -6.47 -0.65 -13.09
C GLY A 262 -7.87 -0.09 -12.81
N LYS A 263 -8.43 0.70 -13.73
CA LYS A 263 -9.83 1.18 -13.63
C LYS A 263 -10.83 0.02 -13.64
N LYS A 264 -10.61 -0.96 -14.50
CA LYS A 264 -11.55 -2.06 -14.72
C LYS A 264 -11.75 -2.91 -13.48
N ILE A 265 -10.67 -3.27 -12.75
CA ILE A 265 -10.81 -4.04 -11.51
C ILE A 265 -11.48 -3.21 -10.41
N CYS A 266 -11.15 -1.92 -10.31
CA CYS A 266 -11.77 -1.03 -9.33
C CYS A 266 -13.26 -0.81 -9.62
N ALA A 267 -13.66 -0.68 -10.89
CA ALA A 267 -15.06 -0.57 -11.28
C ALA A 267 -15.84 -1.87 -10.96
N HIS A 268 -15.21 -3.03 -11.13
CA HIS A 268 -15.84 -4.33 -10.85
C HIS A 268 -16.25 -4.48 -9.39
N VAL A 269 -15.48 -3.92 -8.45
CA VAL A 269 -15.77 -3.98 -7.00
C VAL A 269 -16.41 -2.70 -6.45
N ASN A 270 -16.85 -1.79 -7.30
CA ASN A 270 -17.39 -0.47 -6.89
C ASN A 270 -16.47 0.23 -5.88
N TYR A 271 -15.19 0.36 -6.25
CA TYR A 271 -14.15 0.89 -5.39
C TYR A 271 -14.39 2.34 -5.02
N GLU A 272 -14.24 2.68 -3.73
CA GLU A 272 -14.33 4.04 -3.23
C GLU A 272 -12.99 4.48 -2.60
N CYS A 273 -12.71 5.77 -2.63
CA CYS A 273 -11.52 6.43 -2.11
C CYS A 273 -10.24 6.12 -2.93
N ALA A 274 -9.07 6.27 -2.32
CA ALA A 274 -7.80 6.02 -2.99
C ALA A 274 -7.38 4.57 -2.89
N GLY A 275 -6.84 4.03 -3.99
CA GLY A 275 -6.25 2.71 -4.04
C GLY A 275 -5.18 2.60 -5.12
N THR A 276 -4.42 1.53 -5.07
CA THR A 276 -3.38 1.25 -6.05
C THR A 276 -3.49 -0.19 -6.52
N VAL A 277 -3.49 -0.36 -7.83
CA VAL A 277 -3.51 -1.69 -8.47
C VAL A 277 -2.11 -2.01 -8.97
N GLU A 278 -1.51 -3.06 -8.44
CA GLU A 278 -0.14 -3.47 -8.76
C GLU A 278 -0.10 -4.55 -9.84
N PHE A 279 0.84 -4.41 -10.76
CA PHE A 279 1.07 -5.33 -11.88
C PHE A 279 2.55 -5.69 -12.02
N LEU A 280 2.82 -6.91 -12.50
CA LEU A 280 4.09 -7.25 -13.13
C LEU A 280 3.94 -7.06 -14.65
N MET A 281 4.86 -6.33 -15.24
CA MET A 281 5.05 -6.29 -16.68
C MET A 281 6.16 -7.27 -17.06
N ASP A 282 5.84 -8.27 -17.85
CA ASP A 282 6.84 -9.13 -18.45
C ASP A 282 7.54 -8.38 -19.60
N MET A 283 8.85 -8.26 -19.53
CA MET A 283 9.65 -7.53 -20.50
C MET A 283 9.89 -8.28 -21.81
N GLU A 284 9.50 -9.54 -21.89
CA GLU A 284 9.63 -10.35 -23.10
C GLU A 284 8.35 -10.35 -23.91
N SER A 285 7.21 -10.57 -23.25
CA SER A 285 5.89 -10.57 -23.89
C SER A 285 5.21 -9.20 -23.89
N GLU A 286 5.70 -8.24 -23.11
CA GLU A 286 5.09 -6.93 -22.84
C GLU A 286 3.68 -7.01 -22.25
N GLU A 287 3.32 -8.16 -21.64
CA GLU A 287 2.06 -8.37 -20.97
C GLU A 287 2.09 -7.87 -19.53
N PHE A 288 0.93 -7.37 -19.08
CA PHE A 288 0.72 -6.95 -17.69
C PHE A 288 -0.07 -8.02 -16.95
N TYR A 289 0.45 -8.46 -15.82
CA TYR A 289 -0.19 -9.42 -14.93
C TYR A 289 -0.52 -8.79 -13.60
N PHE A 290 -1.76 -8.91 -13.18
CA PHE A 290 -2.23 -8.43 -11.88
C PHE A 290 -1.50 -9.14 -10.72
N ILE A 291 -1.13 -8.37 -9.70
CA ILE A 291 -0.54 -8.87 -8.46
C ILE A 291 -1.53 -8.72 -7.31
N GLU A 292 -1.90 -7.46 -6.99
CA GLU A 292 -2.73 -7.14 -5.83
C GLU A 292 -3.33 -5.74 -5.95
N VAL A 293 -4.29 -5.44 -5.09
CA VAL A 293 -4.78 -4.08 -4.86
C VAL A 293 -4.44 -3.68 -3.43
N ASN A 294 -3.83 -2.50 -3.28
CA ASN A 294 -3.63 -1.88 -1.97
C ASN A 294 -4.76 -0.88 -1.72
N PRO A 295 -5.74 -1.21 -0.86
CA PRO A 295 -6.95 -0.40 -0.66
C PRO A 295 -6.69 0.78 0.30
N ARG A 296 -5.70 1.59 -0.01
CA ARG A 296 -5.21 2.73 0.78
C ARG A 296 -4.31 3.66 -0.03
N VAL A 297 -3.94 4.78 0.54
CA VAL A 297 -2.79 5.56 0.06
C VAL A 297 -1.49 4.79 0.28
N GLN A 298 -0.51 4.95 -0.61
CA GLN A 298 0.81 4.30 -0.50
C GLN A 298 1.92 5.32 -0.19
N VAL A 299 3.11 4.82 0.21
CA VAL A 299 4.29 5.65 0.49
C VAL A 299 4.63 6.52 -0.72
N GLU A 300 4.54 5.94 -1.91
CA GLU A 300 4.92 6.50 -3.21
C GLU A 300 3.85 7.38 -3.89
N HIS A 301 2.76 7.70 -3.19
CA HIS A 301 1.71 8.58 -3.74
C HIS A 301 2.24 9.94 -4.20
N THR A 302 3.32 10.41 -3.60
CA THR A 302 3.91 11.71 -3.84
C THR A 302 4.35 11.93 -5.29
N VAL A 303 4.94 10.90 -5.96
CA VAL A 303 5.35 11.07 -7.37
C VAL A 303 4.16 11.23 -8.31
N THR A 304 3.03 10.59 -7.99
CA THR A 304 1.77 10.80 -8.72
C THR A 304 1.24 12.21 -8.52
N GLU A 305 1.26 12.70 -7.27
CA GLU A 305 0.81 14.07 -6.95
C GLU A 305 1.65 15.12 -7.69
N GLU A 306 2.97 14.94 -7.74
CA GLU A 306 3.89 15.87 -8.43
C GLU A 306 3.63 15.93 -9.94
N VAL A 307 3.35 14.81 -10.61
CA VAL A 307 3.14 14.78 -12.06
C VAL A 307 1.70 15.05 -12.51
N THR A 308 0.72 14.96 -11.60
CA THR A 308 -0.70 15.20 -11.93
C THR A 308 -1.25 16.49 -11.35
N GLY A 309 -0.59 17.04 -10.34
CA GLY A 309 -1.09 18.18 -9.58
C GLY A 309 -2.30 17.87 -8.69
N ILE A 310 -2.68 16.59 -8.55
CA ILE A 310 -3.83 16.16 -7.75
C ILE A 310 -3.35 15.70 -6.38
N ASP A 311 -3.79 16.37 -5.32
CA ASP A 311 -3.55 15.95 -3.93
C ASP A 311 -4.45 14.76 -3.57
N ILE A 312 -3.85 13.57 -3.51
CA ILE A 312 -4.56 12.31 -3.27
C ILE A 312 -5.14 12.27 -1.85
N VAL A 313 -4.41 12.74 -0.85
CA VAL A 313 -4.86 12.71 0.54
C VAL A 313 -6.02 13.69 0.77
N ARG A 314 -5.93 14.86 0.16
CA ARG A 314 -7.04 15.81 0.14
C ARG A 314 -8.27 15.22 -0.54
N ALA A 315 -8.08 14.56 -1.68
CA ALA A 315 -9.18 13.89 -2.40
C ALA A 315 -9.82 12.78 -1.55
N GLN A 316 -9.04 11.99 -0.79
CA GLN A 316 -9.57 10.98 0.13
C GLN A 316 -10.54 11.60 1.16
N ILE A 317 -10.16 12.72 1.77
CA ILE A 317 -11.00 13.42 2.75
C ILE A 317 -12.31 13.87 2.09
N LEU A 318 -12.24 14.56 0.96
CA LEU A 318 -13.39 15.10 0.24
C LEU A 318 -14.35 14.02 -0.27
N ILE A 319 -13.82 12.92 -0.82
CA ILE A 319 -14.62 11.77 -1.26
C ILE A 319 -15.35 11.15 -0.06
N SER A 320 -14.69 11.04 1.08
CA SER A 320 -15.31 10.50 2.30
C SER A 320 -16.38 11.42 2.87
N GLU A 321 -16.30 12.73 2.65
CA GLU A 321 -17.36 13.70 2.91
C GLU A 321 -18.57 13.56 1.95
N GLY A 322 -18.43 12.75 0.89
CA GLY A 322 -19.47 12.53 -0.12
C GLY A 322 -19.37 13.46 -1.32
N LYS A 323 -18.22 14.09 -1.55
CA LYS A 323 -17.93 14.86 -2.76
C LYS A 323 -17.69 13.93 -3.94
N SER A 324 -18.06 14.40 -5.14
CA SER A 324 -17.71 13.75 -6.40
C SER A 324 -16.21 13.85 -6.69
N LEU A 325 -15.70 13.01 -7.59
CA LEU A 325 -14.32 13.12 -8.05
C LEU A 325 -14.02 14.49 -8.68
N THR A 326 -14.96 15.07 -9.41
CA THR A 326 -14.85 16.43 -9.94
C THR A 326 -14.59 17.46 -8.83
N GLU A 327 -15.36 17.42 -7.73
CA GLU A 327 -15.16 18.33 -6.61
C GLU A 327 -13.87 18.02 -5.83
N ALA A 328 -13.51 16.75 -5.70
CA ALA A 328 -12.36 16.32 -4.93
C ALA A 328 -11.01 16.59 -5.63
N THR A 329 -10.97 16.48 -6.96
CA THR A 329 -9.75 16.62 -7.75
C THR A 329 -9.65 17.96 -8.49
N GLY A 330 -10.78 18.64 -8.69
CA GLY A 330 -10.85 19.86 -9.52
C GLY A 330 -10.82 19.56 -11.02
N THR A 331 -10.99 18.29 -11.45
CA THR A 331 -11.03 17.87 -12.86
C THR A 331 -12.45 17.51 -13.25
N SER A 332 -12.90 17.87 -14.46
CA SER A 332 -14.26 17.60 -14.90
C SER A 332 -14.46 16.16 -15.39
N SER A 333 -13.38 15.54 -15.88
CA SER A 333 -13.41 14.19 -16.44
C SER A 333 -12.03 13.50 -16.30
N GLN A 334 -11.95 12.23 -16.70
CA GLN A 334 -10.68 11.49 -16.77
C GLN A 334 -9.68 12.15 -17.73
N GLU A 335 -10.15 12.73 -18.81
CA GLU A 335 -9.33 13.36 -19.86
C GLU A 335 -8.65 14.66 -19.39
N ASP A 336 -9.16 15.25 -18.31
CA ASP A 336 -8.56 16.44 -17.67
C ASP A 336 -7.42 16.09 -16.74
N VAL A 337 -7.31 14.83 -16.32
CA VAL A 337 -6.15 14.35 -15.57
C VAL A 337 -4.96 14.23 -16.51
N LYS A 338 -3.97 15.08 -16.34
CA LYS A 338 -2.80 15.15 -17.23
C LYS A 338 -1.53 14.75 -16.49
N LEU A 339 -0.56 14.29 -17.26
CA LEU A 339 0.83 14.11 -16.80
C LEU A 339 1.63 15.36 -17.19
N ASP A 340 2.27 15.97 -16.21
CA ASP A 340 3.20 17.09 -16.42
C ASP A 340 4.57 16.76 -15.83
N GLY A 341 5.56 16.62 -16.69
CA GLY A 341 6.94 16.31 -16.32
C GLY A 341 7.14 14.89 -15.77
N HIS A 342 8.11 14.78 -14.85
CA HIS A 342 8.53 13.53 -14.23
C HIS A 342 8.87 13.75 -12.77
N ALA A 343 8.58 12.76 -11.91
CA ALA A 343 8.97 12.76 -10.52
C ALA A 343 9.67 11.45 -10.14
N ILE A 344 10.64 11.55 -9.23
CA ILE A 344 11.36 10.41 -8.65
C ILE A 344 11.32 10.58 -7.15
N GLN A 345 10.88 9.54 -6.44
CA GLN A 345 10.96 9.45 -5.00
C GLN A 345 12.06 8.48 -4.60
N CYS A 346 12.82 8.84 -3.57
CA CYS A 346 13.74 7.93 -2.90
C CYS A 346 13.33 7.80 -1.44
N ARG A 347 13.33 6.56 -0.91
CA ARG A 347 13.12 6.32 0.51
C ARG A 347 14.44 6.45 1.25
N VAL A 348 14.53 7.41 2.15
CA VAL A 348 15.70 7.59 3.03
C VAL A 348 15.46 6.82 4.32
N THR A 349 16.28 5.80 4.57
CA THR A 349 16.11 4.85 5.67
C THR A 349 17.36 4.78 6.54
N THR A 350 17.19 4.37 7.81
CA THR A 350 18.31 4.08 8.72
C THR A 350 18.71 2.61 8.59
N GLU A 351 19.50 2.28 7.58
CA GLU A 351 19.99 0.92 7.33
C GLU A 351 21.50 0.95 7.12
N ASP A 352 22.18 -0.07 7.62
CA ASP A 352 23.64 -0.20 7.50
C ASP A 352 24.02 -0.97 6.23
N PRO A 353 24.51 -0.30 5.17
CA PRO A 353 24.92 -0.97 3.93
C PRO A 353 26.08 -1.96 4.13
N SER A 354 26.95 -1.70 5.11
CA SER A 354 28.11 -2.56 5.40
C SER A 354 27.70 -3.84 6.11
N ASN A 355 26.53 -3.85 6.76
CA ASN A 355 25.95 -4.98 7.47
C ASN A 355 24.68 -5.49 6.79
N ASN A 356 24.73 -5.66 5.47
CA ASN A 356 23.65 -6.24 4.68
C ASN A 356 22.31 -5.50 4.81
N PHE A 357 22.35 -4.17 5.00
CA PHE A 357 21.18 -3.29 5.16
C PHE A 357 20.27 -3.68 6.33
N ILE A 358 20.84 -4.17 7.42
CA ILE A 358 20.08 -4.34 8.66
C ILE A 358 19.66 -2.96 9.16
N PRO A 359 18.39 -2.76 9.60
CA PRO A 359 17.97 -1.50 10.20
C PRO A 359 18.86 -1.12 11.38
N ASP A 360 19.33 0.12 11.38
CA ASP A 360 20.16 0.70 12.42
C ASP A 360 19.35 1.67 13.29
N TYR A 361 19.73 1.79 14.53
CA TYR A 361 19.01 2.55 15.55
C TYR A 361 19.97 3.47 16.29
N GLY A 362 19.44 4.51 16.88
CA GLY A 362 20.24 5.41 17.68
C GLY A 362 19.85 6.87 17.50
N ARG A 363 20.77 7.77 17.83
CA ARG A 363 20.54 9.21 17.74
C ARG A 363 21.11 9.76 16.44
N ILE A 364 20.29 10.49 15.69
CA ILE A 364 20.75 11.26 14.54
C ILE A 364 21.59 12.43 15.04
N THR A 365 22.88 12.43 14.73
CA THR A 365 23.81 13.48 15.16
C THR A 365 23.69 14.73 14.30
N ALA A 366 23.50 14.54 13.00
CA ALA A 366 23.30 15.65 12.03
C ALA A 366 22.28 15.22 10.98
N TYR A 367 21.36 16.11 10.67
CA TYR A 367 20.39 15.96 9.58
C TYR A 367 20.38 17.23 8.73
N ARG A 368 20.42 17.04 7.42
CA ARG A 368 20.30 18.11 6.43
C ARG A 368 19.52 17.59 5.23
N GLY A 369 18.26 18.01 5.12
CA GLY A 369 17.43 17.71 3.95
C GLY A 369 17.80 18.58 2.77
N ALA A 370 17.65 18.07 1.57
CA ALA A 370 17.72 18.86 0.34
C ALA A 370 16.52 19.82 0.28
N THR A 371 16.74 21.01 -0.28
CA THR A 371 15.70 22.03 -0.47
C THR A 371 15.85 22.72 -1.80
N GLY A 372 14.80 23.38 -2.27
CA GLY A 372 14.80 24.16 -3.50
C GLY A 372 13.65 23.82 -4.41
N MET A 373 13.61 24.47 -5.59
CA MET A 373 12.55 24.19 -6.57
C MET A 373 12.63 22.78 -7.08
N GLY A 374 11.47 22.11 -7.17
CA GLY A 374 11.37 20.73 -7.62
C GLY A 374 11.79 19.69 -6.58
N ILE A 375 12.01 20.09 -5.32
CA ILE A 375 12.31 19.16 -4.22
C ILE A 375 11.16 19.19 -3.22
N ARG A 376 10.58 18.01 -2.98
CA ARG A 376 9.59 17.77 -1.94
C ARG A 376 10.17 16.81 -0.91
N LEU A 377 9.98 17.13 0.37
CA LEU A 377 10.35 16.27 1.48
C LEU A 377 9.12 15.96 2.33
N ASP A 378 8.79 14.70 2.43
CA ASP A 378 7.81 14.19 3.37
C ASP A 378 8.55 13.41 4.47
N GLY A 379 8.78 14.06 5.61
CA GLY A 379 9.52 13.52 6.75
C GLY A 379 8.72 13.62 8.05
N GLY A 380 9.01 12.74 8.99
CA GLY A 380 8.29 12.70 10.27
C GLY A 380 9.14 12.38 11.48
N THR A 381 10.36 11.90 11.28
CA THR A 381 11.27 11.50 12.36
C THR A 381 12.69 12.02 12.16
N ALA A 382 12.99 12.63 11.01
CA ALA A 382 14.32 13.07 10.65
C ALA A 382 14.58 14.52 11.12
N TYR A 383 15.29 14.65 12.23
CA TYR A 383 15.90 15.91 12.69
C TYR A 383 17.13 15.64 13.55
N SER A 384 18.03 16.60 13.64
CA SER A 384 19.24 16.46 14.46
C SER A 384 18.86 16.28 15.93
N GLY A 385 19.33 15.21 16.54
CA GLY A 385 19.01 14.82 17.92
C GLY A 385 17.86 13.81 18.06
N ALA A 386 17.12 13.52 16.98
CA ALA A 386 16.07 12.50 17.00
C ALA A 386 16.63 11.12 17.36
N VAL A 387 15.86 10.36 18.13
CA VAL A 387 16.19 8.97 18.48
C VAL A 387 15.35 8.04 17.63
N ILE A 388 16.03 7.26 16.79
CA ILE A 388 15.40 6.22 15.98
C ILE A 388 15.31 4.95 16.80
N THR A 389 14.10 4.45 16.96
CA THR A 389 13.81 3.26 17.77
C THR A 389 13.73 2.02 16.87
N ARG A 390 13.91 0.84 17.47
CA ARG A 390 13.80 -0.47 16.77
C ARG A 390 12.37 -0.96 16.57
N TYR A 391 11.38 -0.21 17.02
CA TYR A 391 9.99 -0.70 17.06
C TYR A 391 9.22 -0.45 15.77
N TYR A 392 9.67 0.49 14.96
CA TYR A 392 8.97 0.95 13.77
C TYR A 392 9.84 0.80 12.53
N ASP A 393 9.26 1.11 11.38
CA ASP A 393 9.97 1.16 10.10
C ASP A 393 11.17 2.12 10.18
N SER A 394 12.21 1.80 9.42
CA SER A 394 13.45 2.60 9.34
C SER A 394 13.30 3.87 8.47
N LEU A 395 12.14 4.10 7.85
CA LEU A 395 11.90 5.26 6.99
C LEU A 395 11.99 6.56 7.78
N LEU A 396 12.90 7.44 7.38
CA LEU A 396 13.07 8.78 7.92
C LEU A 396 12.25 9.80 7.16
N GLU A 397 12.39 9.77 5.84
CA GLU A 397 11.75 10.66 4.89
C GLU A 397 11.76 10.07 3.46
N LYS A 398 11.02 10.68 2.63
CA LYS A 398 10.97 10.37 1.20
C LYS A 398 10.90 11.64 0.38
#